data_eb77d1af48d64696edc80ac3bc006586
#
_entry.id   eb77d1af48d64696edc80ac3bc006586
#
_cell.length_a   1.000
_cell.length_b   1.000
_cell.length_c   1.000
_cell.angle_alpha   90.00
_cell.angle_beta   90.00
_cell.angle_gamma   90.00
#
_symmetry.space_group_name_H-M   'P 1'
#
loop_
_entity.id
_entity.type
_entity.pdbx_description
1 polymer ?
#
loop_
_entity_poly.entity_id
_entity_poly.type
_entity_poly.pdbx_seq_one_letter_code
_entity_poly.pdbx_strand_id
1 'polypeptide(L)'
;MAKRPTPRSKPSSRPSPSTRPRRPASTKRKPGRRRINAADRRRVQALLSEPVFYMDAAVFHEAGAQEQIFDDAPPVKQPDTAWYHPLVHQSASDQPAKPAKSQVLTAAEERVLFLQYNYSRYRLELLRQEIGEDRPRDAQVRQVFDWYERSRLLRTHIAESNLALVLAMAKRSRAGDVDFGDLVSEGNMALLRSVDKFDIERGFKFSTYACRAILKSFSRLGMKQTRYRQRFPAEFDPLLEKSNEPAERRREDELERAAEAVHVIVHNTADLTDIEQEVIHHRFGIDAGAQGRRLTLAQVGALIGLTKERVRQIQNRALEKLRDTLAERYLPPSERDVVESLVTPN
;
A
#
# COMPACT_ATOMS: atom_id res chain seq x y z
N MET A 1 -21.32 -92.07 -29.49
CA MET A 1 -21.96 -92.00 -30.85
C MET A 1 -22.55 -90.63 -31.02
N ALA A 2 -22.03 -89.84 -31.98
CA ALA A 2 -22.70 -89.00 -32.96
C ALA A 2 -23.64 -87.95 -32.41
N LYS A 3 -23.66 -86.71 -32.83
CA LYS A 3 -23.31 -86.03 -34.09
C LYS A 3 -23.27 -84.51 -33.79
N ARG A 4 -22.30 -83.81 -34.35
CA ARG A 4 -22.40 -82.36 -34.62
C ARG A 4 -23.49 -82.09 -35.65
N PRO A 5 -24.07 -80.92 -35.68
CA PRO A 5 -23.96 -80.08 -36.89
C PRO A 5 -23.72 -78.63 -36.67
N THR A 6 -23.02 -78.16 -37.49
CA THR A 6 -22.61 -77.00 -38.33
C THR A 6 -23.37 -75.70 -38.24
N PRO A 7 -22.71 -74.61 -38.65
CA PRO A 7 -23.06 -73.21 -38.30
C PRO A 7 -24.02 -72.58 -39.32
N ARG A 8 -24.78 -71.59 -38.86
CA ARG A 8 -25.61 -70.77 -39.76
C ARG A 8 -25.25 -69.32 -39.70
N SER A 9 -25.05 -68.83 -40.85
CA SER A 9 -24.72 -67.51 -41.39
C SER A 9 -25.45 -66.29 -40.74
N LYS A 10 -24.69 -65.16 -40.68
CA LYS A 10 -25.23 -63.83 -40.54
C LYS A 10 -26.13 -63.41 -41.70
N PRO A 11 -27.06 -62.49 -41.47
CA PRO A 11 -27.09 -61.28 -42.26
C PRO A 11 -27.33 -60.00 -41.37
N SER A 12 -26.66 -59.03 -41.66
CA SER A 12 -26.83 -57.76 -42.41
C SER A 12 -27.32 -56.56 -41.61
N SER A 13 -26.46 -55.61 -41.59
CA SER A 13 -26.73 -54.19 -41.72
C SER A 13 -27.78 -53.53 -40.82
N ARG A 14 -27.28 -52.84 -39.75
CA ARG A 14 -27.97 -51.71 -39.11
C ARG A 14 -27.71 -50.49 -39.89
N PRO A 15 -28.70 -49.63 -40.17
CA PRO A 15 -28.48 -48.30 -40.79
C PRO A 15 -27.92 -47.34 -39.80
N SER A 16 -27.00 -46.50 -40.26
CA SER A 16 -26.36 -45.38 -39.56
C SER A 16 -27.40 -44.39 -39.03
N PRO A 17 -27.23 -43.83 -37.82
CA PRO A 17 -28.10 -42.76 -37.34
C PRO A 17 -27.76 -41.45 -38.10
N SER A 18 -28.79 -40.89 -38.72
CA SER A 18 -28.78 -39.62 -39.41
C SER A 18 -28.26 -38.52 -38.47
N THR A 19 -27.27 -37.79 -38.93
CA THR A 19 -26.78 -36.53 -38.35
C THR A 19 -27.89 -35.48 -38.33
N ARG A 20 -28.56 -35.35 -37.17
CA ARG A 20 -29.33 -34.12 -36.90
C ARG A 20 -28.40 -32.95 -36.75
N PRO A 21 -28.66 -31.79 -37.38
CA PRO A 21 -27.86 -30.61 -37.22
C PRO A 21 -27.91 -30.16 -35.75
N ARG A 22 -26.75 -30.01 -35.12
CA ARG A 22 -26.58 -29.37 -33.80
C ARG A 22 -27.19 -27.95 -33.87
N ARG A 23 -28.25 -27.74 -33.11
CA ARG A 23 -28.72 -26.39 -32.79
C ARG A 23 -27.55 -25.59 -32.22
N PRO A 24 -27.35 -24.32 -32.65
CA PRO A 24 -26.33 -23.49 -32.07
C PRO A 24 -26.63 -23.29 -30.58
N ALA A 25 -25.62 -23.57 -29.77
CA ALA A 25 -25.65 -23.26 -28.34
C ALA A 25 -25.77 -21.76 -28.21
N SER A 26 -26.93 -21.29 -27.88
CA SER A 26 -27.14 -19.93 -27.63
C SER A 26 -27.72 -19.62 -26.33
N THR A 27 -27.58 -18.41 -26.13
CA THR A 27 -28.12 -17.59 -25.05
C THR A 27 -27.44 -17.83 -23.72
N LYS A 28 -26.42 -16.97 -23.49
CA LYS A 28 -26.01 -16.53 -22.16
C LYS A 28 -27.28 -16.31 -21.34
N ARG A 29 -27.61 -17.27 -20.48
CA ARG A 29 -28.65 -17.10 -19.48
C ARG A 29 -28.30 -15.82 -18.71
N LYS A 30 -29.16 -14.82 -18.80
CA LYS A 30 -29.13 -13.69 -17.88
C LYS A 30 -29.04 -14.26 -16.48
N PRO A 31 -28.13 -13.79 -15.61
CA PRO A 31 -28.04 -14.29 -14.25
C PRO A 31 -29.41 -14.22 -13.63
N GLY A 32 -29.95 -15.38 -13.21
CA GLY A 32 -31.30 -15.48 -12.66
C GLY A 32 -31.42 -14.53 -11.51
N ARG A 33 -32.41 -13.64 -11.53
CA ARG A 33 -32.73 -12.70 -10.44
C ARG A 33 -32.82 -13.50 -9.14
N ARG A 34 -31.83 -13.30 -8.23
CA ARG A 34 -31.80 -13.94 -6.91
C ARG A 34 -33.15 -13.74 -6.21
N ARG A 35 -33.76 -14.82 -5.73
CA ARG A 35 -35.00 -14.73 -4.94
C ARG A 35 -34.69 -14.06 -3.62
N ILE A 36 -35.47 -13.02 -3.29
CA ILE A 36 -35.37 -12.31 -2.03
C ILE A 36 -35.97 -13.19 -0.92
N ASN A 37 -35.20 -13.42 0.11
CA ASN A 37 -35.60 -14.21 1.26
C ASN A 37 -35.92 -13.31 2.48
N ALA A 38 -36.40 -13.90 3.57
CA ALA A 38 -36.70 -13.17 4.79
C ALA A 38 -35.47 -12.54 5.44
N ALA A 39 -34.28 -13.13 5.27
CA ALA A 39 -33.02 -12.59 5.77
C ALA A 39 -32.61 -11.31 5.01
N ASP A 40 -32.80 -11.28 3.69
CA ASP A 40 -32.53 -10.09 2.88
C ASP A 40 -33.41 -8.90 3.33
N ARG A 41 -34.67 -9.14 3.61
CA ARG A 41 -35.57 -8.09 4.12
C ARG A 41 -35.18 -7.58 5.51
N ARG A 42 -34.82 -8.49 6.44
CA ARG A 42 -34.30 -8.10 7.75
C ARG A 42 -33.03 -7.25 7.63
N ARG A 43 -32.14 -7.64 6.71
CA ARG A 43 -30.92 -6.86 6.44
C ARG A 43 -31.23 -5.46 5.92
N VAL A 44 -32.19 -5.32 5.01
CA VAL A 44 -32.64 -4.00 4.53
C VAL A 44 -33.25 -3.18 5.67
N GLN A 45 -34.10 -3.76 6.50
CA GLN A 45 -34.65 -3.07 7.67
C GLN A 45 -33.54 -2.59 8.62
N ALA A 46 -32.52 -3.43 8.87
CA ALA A 46 -31.37 -3.04 9.69
C ALA A 46 -30.52 -1.93 9.03
N LEU A 47 -30.38 -1.94 7.70
CA LEU A 47 -29.65 -0.87 6.97
C LEU A 47 -30.40 0.48 6.97
N LEU A 48 -31.72 0.43 7.01
CA LEU A 48 -32.58 1.61 6.97
C LEU A 48 -33.10 2.02 8.35
N SER A 49 -32.64 1.38 9.45
CA SER A 49 -33.06 1.70 10.82
C SER A 49 -32.66 3.10 11.26
N GLU A 50 -31.54 3.60 10.74
CA GLU A 50 -31.05 4.95 11.02
C GLU A 50 -31.10 5.83 9.76
N PRO A 51 -31.27 7.17 9.93
CA PRO A 51 -31.21 8.10 8.81
C PRO A 51 -29.89 8.01 8.06
N VAL A 52 -29.95 7.94 6.74
CA VAL A 52 -28.76 7.89 5.90
C VAL A 52 -28.24 9.31 5.67
N PHE A 53 -27.14 9.65 6.32
CA PHE A 53 -26.53 10.96 6.16
C PHE A 53 -25.93 11.11 4.75
N TYR A 54 -26.20 12.22 4.07
CA TYR A 54 -25.61 12.62 2.79
C TYR A 54 -25.41 14.13 2.75
N MET A 55 -24.53 14.60 1.88
CA MET A 55 -24.43 16.02 1.53
C MET A 55 -25.35 16.28 0.35
N ASP A 56 -26.31 17.15 0.55
CA ASP A 56 -27.28 17.52 -0.49
C ASP A 56 -26.62 18.39 -1.56
N ALA A 57 -27.09 18.27 -2.79
CA ALA A 57 -26.66 19.08 -3.92
C ALA A 57 -27.88 19.41 -4.80
N ALA A 58 -27.92 20.62 -5.36
CA ALA A 58 -29.03 21.09 -6.18
C ALA A 58 -29.35 20.13 -7.34
N VAL A 59 -28.30 19.53 -7.94
CA VAL A 59 -28.41 18.57 -9.07
C VAL A 59 -29.23 17.33 -8.69
N PHE A 60 -29.33 16.92 -7.41
CA PHE A 60 -30.04 15.71 -6.99
C PHE A 60 -31.56 15.82 -7.19
N HIS A 61 -32.07 17.03 -7.21
CA HIS A 61 -33.51 17.34 -7.32
C HIS A 61 -33.95 17.63 -8.77
N GLU A 62 -33.00 17.61 -9.73
CA GLU A 62 -33.29 17.86 -11.15
C GLU A 62 -33.86 16.61 -11.83
N ALA A 63 -34.69 16.83 -12.85
CA ALA A 63 -35.19 15.75 -13.69
C ALA A 63 -34.02 15.13 -14.47
N GLY A 64 -33.84 13.79 -14.41
CA GLY A 64 -32.70 13.12 -15.06
C GLY A 64 -31.40 13.14 -14.28
N ALA A 65 -31.39 13.60 -13.03
CA ALA A 65 -30.20 13.66 -12.16
C ALA A 65 -29.36 12.36 -12.14
N GLN A 66 -30.04 11.21 -12.18
CA GLN A 66 -29.32 9.92 -12.18
C GLN A 66 -28.49 9.73 -13.45
N GLU A 67 -29.05 10.02 -14.64
CA GLU A 67 -28.36 9.91 -15.93
C GLU A 67 -27.19 10.89 -15.99
N GLN A 68 -27.43 12.14 -15.61
CA GLN A 68 -26.39 13.17 -15.56
C GLN A 68 -25.21 12.84 -14.65
N ILE A 69 -25.47 12.25 -13.47
CA ILE A 69 -24.45 11.97 -12.47
C ILE A 69 -23.67 10.67 -12.79
N PHE A 70 -24.33 9.66 -13.41
CA PHE A 70 -23.70 8.36 -13.65
C PHE A 70 -23.36 8.07 -15.09
N ASP A 71 -24.27 8.37 -16.02
CA ASP A 71 -24.14 7.95 -17.42
C ASP A 71 -23.39 9.00 -18.26
N ASP A 72 -23.60 10.29 -18.00
CA ASP A 72 -22.92 11.40 -18.69
C ASP A 72 -21.57 11.75 -18.03
N ALA A 73 -21.29 11.21 -16.82
CA ALA A 73 -20.07 11.53 -16.11
C ALA A 73 -18.84 10.85 -16.74
N PRO A 74 -17.69 11.55 -16.82
CA PRO A 74 -16.46 10.96 -17.32
C PRO A 74 -16.04 9.77 -16.42
N PRO A 75 -15.52 8.68 -17.02
CA PRO A 75 -15.08 7.52 -16.28
C PRO A 75 -13.86 7.87 -15.41
N VAL A 76 -13.96 7.61 -14.10
CA VAL A 76 -12.83 7.78 -13.17
C VAL A 76 -12.08 6.46 -13.04
N LYS A 77 -10.76 6.54 -13.14
CA LYS A 77 -9.87 5.38 -13.11
C LYS A 77 -9.81 4.78 -11.71
N GLN A 78 -9.86 3.46 -11.64
CA GLN A 78 -9.73 2.74 -10.37
C GLN A 78 -8.34 2.95 -9.77
N PRO A 79 -8.21 3.18 -8.45
CA PRO A 79 -6.93 3.33 -7.79
C PRO A 79 -6.17 1.99 -7.74
N ASP A 80 -4.88 2.06 -7.97
CA ASP A 80 -3.98 0.93 -7.70
C ASP A 80 -3.56 0.96 -6.23
N THR A 81 -3.96 -0.03 -5.46
CA THR A 81 -3.64 -0.17 -4.03
C THR A 81 -2.59 -1.24 -3.74
N ALA A 82 -2.02 -1.88 -4.78
CA ALA A 82 -1.04 -2.96 -4.60
C ALA A 82 0.22 -2.52 -3.82
N TRP A 83 0.54 -1.22 -3.83
CA TRP A 83 1.65 -0.63 -3.10
C TRP A 83 1.35 -0.39 -1.60
N TYR A 84 0.10 -0.48 -1.17
CA TYR A 84 -0.30 -0.13 0.19
C TYR A 84 -0.11 -1.30 1.16
N HIS A 85 1.07 -1.39 1.75
CA HIS A 85 1.42 -2.37 2.77
C HIS A 85 1.94 -1.66 4.04
N PRO A 86 1.06 -1.09 4.87
CA PRO A 86 1.46 -0.24 6.00
C PRO A 86 2.27 -0.94 7.09
N LEU A 87 2.18 -2.28 7.17
CA LEU A 87 2.86 -3.07 8.20
C LEU A 87 4.17 -3.72 7.72
N VAL A 88 4.41 -3.80 6.42
CA VAL A 88 5.58 -4.50 5.84
C VAL A 88 6.81 -3.59 5.79
N HIS A 89 6.67 -2.27 5.94
CA HIS A 89 7.80 -1.36 6.02
C HIS A 89 8.66 -1.48 7.30
N GLN A 90 8.28 -2.35 8.22
CA GLN A 90 9.11 -2.71 9.38
C GLN A 90 9.93 -3.99 9.17
N SER A 91 9.63 -4.76 8.13
CA SER A 91 10.41 -5.94 7.77
C SER A 91 11.18 -5.60 6.50
N ALA A 92 12.49 -5.47 6.66
CA ALA A 92 13.41 -5.27 5.55
C ALA A 92 13.36 -6.46 4.59
N SER A 93 12.51 -6.40 3.59
CA SER A 93 12.69 -7.17 2.39
C SER A 93 12.83 -6.17 1.23
N ASP A 94 14.04 -6.09 0.75
CA ASP A 94 14.59 -5.25 -0.31
C ASP A 94 13.89 -5.45 -1.66
N GLN A 95 12.68 -4.99 -1.77
CA GLN A 95 12.21 -4.52 -3.06
C GLN A 95 11.54 -3.18 -2.82
N PRO A 96 12.13 -2.08 -3.28
CA PRO A 96 11.40 -0.84 -3.37
C PRO A 96 10.23 -1.13 -4.29
N ALA A 97 9.05 -1.28 -3.70
CA ALA A 97 7.83 -1.25 -4.47
C ALA A 97 7.96 0.01 -5.33
N LYS A 98 8.07 -0.19 -6.66
CA LYS A 98 8.12 0.93 -7.61
C LYS A 98 7.10 1.93 -7.10
N PRO A 99 7.45 3.21 -6.91
CA PRO A 99 6.48 4.19 -6.47
C PRO A 99 5.33 4.10 -7.46
N ALA A 100 4.29 3.40 -7.09
CA ALA A 100 3.06 3.42 -7.86
C ALA A 100 2.79 4.91 -7.98
N LYS A 101 2.72 5.42 -9.20
CA LYS A 101 2.35 6.81 -9.45
C LYS A 101 1.01 6.95 -8.72
N SER A 102 1.06 7.45 -7.49
CA SER A 102 -0.12 7.73 -6.68
C SER A 102 -0.97 8.63 -7.56
N GLN A 103 -2.00 8.06 -8.13
CA GLN A 103 -2.85 8.75 -9.07
C GLN A 103 -3.72 9.67 -8.25
N VAL A 104 -3.22 10.86 -8.00
CA VAL A 104 -3.97 11.91 -7.32
C VAL A 104 -5.15 12.28 -8.21
N LEU A 105 -6.36 12.18 -7.67
CA LEU A 105 -7.56 12.59 -8.36
C LEU A 105 -7.50 14.08 -8.72
N THR A 106 -7.93 14.40 -9.93
CA THR A 106 -8.16 15.79 -10.34
C THR A 106 -9.39 16.35 -9.63
N ALA A 107 -9.54 17.66 -9.57
CA ALA A 107 -10.71 18.29 -8.95
C ALA A 107 -12.03 17.88 -9.66
N ALA A 108 -11.99 17.61 -10.97
CA ALA A 108 -13.13 17.13 -11.71
C ALA A 108 -13.51 15.70 -11.33
N GLU A 109 -12.53 14.80 -11.23
CA GLU A 109 -12.72 13.41 -10.79
C GLU A 109 -13.22 13.33 -9.35
N GLU A 110 -12.66 14.15 -8.44
CA GLU A 110 -13.15 14.27 -7.07
C GLU A 110 -14.64 14.66 -7.05
N ARG A 111 -15.00 15.68 -7.84
CA ARG A 111 -16.40 16.15 -7.93
C ARG A 111 -17.34 15.05 -8.40
N VAL A 112 -16.97 14.33 -9.45
CA VAL A 112 -17.76 13.20 -9.99
C VAL A 112 -17.98 12.14 -8.91
N LEU A 113 -16.91 11.66 -8.27
CA LEU A 113 -17.00 10.60 -7.27
C LEU A 113 -17.84 11.02 -6.05
N PHE A 114 -17.66 12.24 -5.56
CA PHE A 114 -18.41 12.72 -4.40
C PHE A 114 -19.89 12.96 -4.72
N LEU A 115 -20.22 13.46 -5.91
CA LEU A 115 -21.61 13.58 -6.35
C LEU A 115 -22.27 12.22 -6.48
N GLN A 116 -21.61 11.26 -7.13
CA GLN A 116 -22.13 9.89 -7.26
C GLN A 116 -22.31 9.20 -5.89
N TYR A 117 -21.36 9.40 -4.98
CA TYR A 117 -21.43 8.86 -3.61
C TYR A 117 -22.61 9.44 -2.83
N ASN A 118 -22.74 10.75 -2.79
CA ASN A 118 -23.83 11.42 -2.05
C ASN A 118 -25.19 11.17 -2.70
N TYR A 119 -25.29 11.14 -4.04
CA TYR A 119 -26.51 10.77 -4.73
C TYR A 119 -26.96 9.34 -4.39
N SER A 120 -26.02 8.39 -4.33
CA SER A 120 -26.35 7.02 -3.94
C SER A 120 -26.95 6.96 -2.52
N ARG A 121 -26.43 7.77 -1.60
CA ARG A 121 -26.94 7.88 -0.22
C ARG A 121 -28.29 8.64 -0.16
N TYR A 122 -28.44 9.68 -0.96
CA TYR A 122 -29.72 10.38 -1.13
C TYR A 122 -30.83 9.41 -1.57
N ARG A 123 -30.54 8.56 -2.57
CA ARG A 123 -31.48 7.53 -3.04
C ARG A 123 -31.83 6.51 -1.95
N LEU A 124 -30.87 6.14 -1.11
CA LEU A 124 -31.12 5.27 0.05
C LEU A 124 -32.04 5.94 1.06
N GLU A 125 -31.83 7.23 1.34
CA GLU A 125 -32.67 7.98 2.26
C GLU A 125 -34.10 8.14 1.73
N LEU A 126 -34.27 8.41 0.43
CA LEU A 126 -35.61 8.43 -0.18
C LEU A 126 -36.33 7.07 -0.06
N LEU A 127 -35.60 5.97 -0.33
CA LEU A 127 -36.15 4.61 -0.16
C LEU A 127 -36.51 4.32 1.32
N ARG A 128 -35.71 4.83 2.27
CA ARG A 128 -36.00 4.72 3.70
C ARG A 128 -37.32 5.43 4.05
N GLN A 129 -37.50 6.65 3.54
CA GLN A 129 -38.72 7.43 3.76
C GLN A 129 -39.92 6.79 3.06
N GLU A 130 -39.78 6.26 1.85
CA GLU A 130 -40.84 5.57 1.11
C GLU A 130 -41.28 4.27 1.80
N ILE A 131 -40.34 3.49 2.32
CA ILE A 131 -40.63 2.23 3.01
C ILE A 131 -41.22 2.48 4.40
N GLY A 132 -40.70 3.49 5.11
CA GLY A 132 -41.14 3.80 6.48
C GLY A 132 -40.99 2.59 7.41
N GLU A 133 -42.05 2.30 8.17
CA GLU A 133 -42.15 1.14 9.07
C GLU A 133 -42.70 -0.12 8.37
N ASP A 134 -43.11 0.01 7.11
CA ASP A 134 -43.72 -1.07 6.36
C ASP A 134 -42.73 -2.17 5.98
N ARG A 135 -43.27 -3.34 5.62
CA ARG A 135 -42.47 -4.41 5.09
C ARG A 135 -42.04 -4.10 3.66
N PRO A 136 -40.72 -4.04 3.36
CA PRO A 136 -40.23 -3.68 2.03
C PRO A 136 -40.68 -4.69 0.98
N ARG A 137 -41.10 -4.20 -0.20
CA ARG A 137 -41.43 -4.99 -1.37
C ARG A 137 -40.18 -5.51 -2.01
N ASP A 138 -40.26 -6.59 -2.77
CA ASP A 138 -39.09 -7.21 -3.43
C ASP A 138 -38.32 -6.25 -4.36
N ALA A 139 -39.03 -5.34 -5.02
CA ALA A 139 -38.40 -4.31 -5.86
C ALA A 139 -37.58 -3.31 -5.04
N GLN A 140 -38.13 -2.85 -3.93
CA GLN A 140 -37.48 -1.91 -3.01
C GLN A 140 -36.25 -2.55 -2.34
N VAL A 141 -36.34 -3.82 -1.93
CA VAL A 141 -35.18 -4.56 -1.39
C VAL A 141 -34.03 -4.60 -2.37
N ARG A 142 -34.28 -4.83 -3.66
CA ARG A 142 -33.22 -4.81 -4.68
C ARG A 142 -32.63 -3.42 -4.86
N GLN A 143 -33.48 -2.40 -4.96
CA GLN A 143 -33.02 -1.02 -5.09
C GLN A 143 -32.14 -0.59 -3.92
N VAL A 144 -32.52 -0.95 -2.69
CA VAL A 144 -31.71 -0.65 -1.50
C VAL A 144 -30.35 -1.35 -1.58
N PHE A 145 -30.30 -2.62 -1.95
CA PHE A 145 -29.01 -3.31 -2.12
C PHE A 145 -28.17 -2.72 -3.24
N ASP A 146 -28.77 -2.38 -4.38
CA ASP A 146 -28.06 -1.80 -5.51
C ASP A 146 -27.45 -0.43 -5.14
N TRP A 147 -28.21 0.46 -4.50
CA TRP A 147 -27.72 1.77 -4.05
C TRP A 147 -26.72 1.67 -2.89
N TYR A 148 -26.94 0.76 -1.97
CA TYR A 148 -26.02 0.51 -0.87
C TYR A 148 -24.66 0.02 -1.38
N GLU A 149 -24.66 -0.94 -2.30
CA GLU A 149 -23.43 -1.46 -2.88
C GLU A 149 -22.70 -0.40 -3.69
N ARG A 150 -23.42 0.40 -4.48
CA ARG A 150 -22.85 1.55 -5.20
C ARG A 150 -22.20 2.55 -4.23
N SER A 151 -22.91 2.94 -3.18
CA SER A 151 -22.36 3.88 -2.20
C SER A 151 -21.12 3.31 -1.51
N ARG A 152 -21.11 2.02 -1.19
CA ARG A 152 -19.97 1.33 -0.60
C ARG A 152 -18.75 1.30 -1.54
N LEU A 153 -18.96 0.96 -2.80
CA LEU A 153 -17.88 0.94 -3.81
C LEU A 153 -17.29 2.33 -4.03
N LEU A 154 -18.13 3.36 -4.16
CA LEU A 154 -17.69 4.74 -4.32
C LEU A 154 -16.93 5.25 -3.10
N ARG A 155 -17.41 4.94 -1.88
CA ARG A 155 -16.72 5.26 -0.64
C ARG A 155 -15.33 4.63 -0.58
N THR A 156 -15.25 3.36 -0.96
CA THR A 156 -13.98 2.63 -1.04
C THR A 156 -13.05 3.25 -2.08
N HIS A 157 -13.54 3.55 -3.26
CA HIS A 157 -12.77 4.18 -4.33
C HIS A 157 -12.17 5.53 -3.88
N ILE A 158 -12.98 6.41 -3.27
CA ILE A 158 -12.49 7.70 -2.76
C ILE A 158 -11.42 7.49 -1.67
N ALA A 159 -11.64 6.56 -0.76
CA ALA A 159 -10.70 6.27 0.31
C ALA A 159 -9.37 5.71 -0.21
N GLU A 160 -9.43 4.73 -1.10
CA GLU A 160 -8.26 4.09 -1.71
C GLU A 160 -7.41 5.08 -2.50
N SER A 161 -8.04 5.99 -3.26
CA SER A 161 -7.34 7.06 -3.98
C SER A 161 -6.59 8.02 -3.06
N ASN A 162 -6.90 8.05 -1.77
CA ASN A 162 -6.33 8.97 -0.79
C ASN A 162 -5.52 8.27 0.33
N LEU A 163 -5.24 6.97 0.23
CA LEU A 163 -4.44 6.24 1.24
C LEU A 163 -3.02 6.79 1.40
N ALA A 164 -2.40 7.23 0.32
CA ALA A 164 -1.07 7.85 0.35
C ALA A 164 -1.01 9.06 1.28
N LEU A 165 -2.13 9.81 1.40
CA LEU A 165 -2.23 10.95 2.29
C LEU A 165 -2.10 10.55 3.76
N VAL A 166 -2.70 9.43 4.16
CA VAL A 166 -2.60 8.91 5.54
C VAL A 166 -1.17 8.56 5.88
N LEU A 167 -0.48 7.83 4.98
CA LEU A 167 0.93 7.46 5.19
C LEU A 167 1.83 8.69 5.26
N ALA A 168 1.63 9.67 4.37
CA ALA A 168 2.40 10.90 4.38
C ALA A 168 2.19 11.70 5.69
N MET A 169 0.95 11.74 6.19
CA MET A 169 0.64 12.39 7.47
C MET A 169 1.22 11.63 8.66
N ALA A 170 1.14 10.30 8.67
CA ALA A 170 1.71 9.46 9.74
C ALA A 170 3.24 9.60 9.81
N LYS A 171 3.94 9.58 8.67
CA LYS A 171 5.39 9.80 8.60
C LYS A 171 5.81 11.20 9.09
N ARG A 172 4.99 12.21 8.87
CA ARG A 172 5.25 13.60 9.30
C ARG A 172 4.80 13.88 10.73
N SER A 173 3.97 13.01 11.30
CA SER A 173 3.48 13.18 12.67
C SER A 173 4.61 12.96 13.66
N ARG A 174 4.85 13.96 14.53
CA ARG A 174 5.80 13.86 15.66
C ARG A 174 5.13 13.33 16.93
N ALA A 175 4.14 12.47 16.79
CA ALA A 175 3.50 11.82 17.94
C ALA A 175 4.46 10.76 18.54
N GLY A 176 5.57 11.24 19.11
CA GLY A 176 6.79 10.51 19.43
C GLY A 176 6.66 9.19 20.22
N ASP A 177 5.50 8.97 20.83
CA ASP A 177 5.24 7.79 21.66
C ASP A 177 4.13 6.88 21.13
N VAL A 178 3.57 7.19 19.96
CA VAL A 178 2.49 6.41 19.35
C VAL A 178 3.08 5.52 18.26
N ASP A 179 2.73 4.24 18.28
CA ASP A 179 3.14 3.32 17.24
C ASP A 179 2.67 3.77 15.86
N PHE A 180 3.51 3.55 14.83
CA PHE A 180 3.21 3.92 13.46
C PHE A 180 1.96 3.22 12.93
N GLY A 181 1.78 1.93 13.25
CA GLY A 181 0.60 1.14 12.89
C GLY A 181 -0.70 1.71 13.48
N ASP A 182 -0.64 2.18 14.74
CA ASP A 182 -1.77 2.85 15.39
C ASP A 182 -2.11 4.18 14.72
N LEU A 183 -1.09 4.97 14.35
CA LEU A 183 -1.29 6.20 13.60
C LEU A 183 -1.95 5.93 12.25
N VAL A 184 -1.47 4.95 11.50
CA VAL A 184 -2.05 4.59 10.20
C VAL A 184 -3.50 4.12 10.35
N SER A 185 -3.76 3.28 11.34
CA SER A 185 -5.11 2.76 11.61
C SER A 185 -6.09 3.88 11.96
N GLU A 186 -5.72 4.77 12.89
CA GLU A 186 -6.55 5.92 13.28
C GLU A 186 -6.68 6.92 12.11
N GLY A 187 -5.63 7.09 11.32
CA GLY A 187 -5.63 7.92 10.11
C GLY A 187 -6.61 7.40 9.06
N ASN A 188 -6.65 6.10 8.81
CA ASN A 188 -7.60 5.47 7.90
C ASN A 188 -9.05 5.66 8.39
N MET A 189 -9.28 5.50 9.68
CA MET A 189 -10.61 5.75 10.27
C MET A 189 -11.01 7.23 10.16
N ALA A 190 -10.06 8.15 10.31
CA ALA A 190 -10.30 9.58 10.12
C ALA A 190 -10.57 9.91 8.66
N LEU A 191 -9.84 9.29 7.72
CA LEU A 191 -10.06 9.43 6.27
C LEU A 191 -11.48 8.98 5.89
N LEU A 192 -11.92 7.80 6.32
CA LEU A 192 -13.26 7.29 6.04
C LEU A 192 -14.36 8.21 6.60
N ARG A 193 -14.18 8.72 7.83
CA ARG A 193 -15.10 9.71 8.42
C ARG A 193 -15.10 11.02 7.65
N SER A 194 -13.97 11.38 7.04
CA SER A 194 -13.86 12.58 6.21
C SER A 194 -14.60 12.43 4.89
N VAL A 195 -14.52 11.25 4.26
CA VAL A 195 -15.31 10.94 3.04
C VAL A 195 -16.80 11.09 3.31
N ASP A 196 -17.27 10.60 4.47
CA ASP A 196 -18.68 10.64 4.82
C ASP A 196 -19.22 12.07 5.06
N LYS A 197 -18.35 13.04 5.40
CA LYS A 197 -18.73 14.39 5.83
C LYS A 197 -18.26 15.51 4.91
N PHE A 198 -17.56 15.16 3.84
CA PHE A 198 -17.02 16.18 2.94
C PHE A 198 -18.10 16.73 2.02
N ASP A 199 -18.15 18.05 1.95
CA ASP A 199 -19.02 18.81 1.08
C ASP A 199 -18.20 19.33 -0.12
N ILE A 200 -18.47 18.77 -1.30
CA ILE A 200 -17.76 19.12 -2.54
C ILE A 200 -18.21 20.47 -3.11
N GLU A 201 -19.41 20.93 -2.77
CA GLU A 201 -19.94 22.20 -3.31
C GLU A 201 -19.23 23.42 -2.74
N ARG A 202 -18.52 23.27 -1.61
CA ARG A 202 -17.69 24.34 -1.04
C ARG A 202 -16.46 24.69 -1.88
N GLY A 203 -16.15 23.96 -2.92
CA GLY A 203 -15.05 24.25 -3.84
C GLY A 203 -13.64 23.97 -3.32
N PHE A 204 -13.50 23.36 -2.14
CA PHE A 204 -12.19 22.98 -1.58
C PHE A 204 -11.80 21.58 -2.04
N LYS A 205 -10.49 21.32 -2.14
CA LYS A 205 -9.97 19.98 -2.38
C LYS A 205 -10.20 19.08 -1.17
N PHE A 206 -10.61 17.85 -1.41
CA PHE A 206 -10.82 16.85 -0.37
C PHE A 206 -9.57 16.63 0.49
N SER A 207 -8.39 16.57 -0.14
CA SER A 207 -7.11 16.39 0.56
C SER A 207 -6.89 17.41 1.68
N THR A 208 -7.27 18.67 1.48
CA THR A 208 -7.14 19.73 2.49
C THR A 208 -8.02 19.46 3.71
N TYR A 209 -9.25 19.00 3.50
CA TYR A 209 -10.17 18.65 4.56
C TYR A 209 -9.71 17.38 5.30
N ALA A 210 -9.33 16.34 4.55
CA ALA A 210 -8.88 15.07 5.09
C ALA A 210 -7.60 15.24 5.93
N CYS A 211 -6.60 16.01 5.47
CA CYS A 211 -5.39 16.31 6.24
C CYS A 211 -5.71 16.87 7.64
N ARG A 212 -6.61 17.84 7.73
CA ARG A 212 -7.01 18.44 9.01
C ARG A 212 -7.68 17.42 9.93
N ALA A 213 -8.55 16.59 9.37
CA ALA A 213 -9.24 15.55 10.12
C ALA A 213 -8.28 14.47 10.64
N ILE A 214 -7.33 14.04 9.82
CA ILE A 214 -6.29 13.06 10.17
C ILE A 214 -5.39 13.62 11.28
N LEU A 215 -4.87 14.84 11.14
CA LEU A 215 -4.03 15.47 12.16
C LEU A 215 -4.78 15.65 13.50
N LYS A 216 -6.05 16.04 13.45
CA LYS A 216 -6.90 16.11 14.65
C LYS A 216 -7.07 14.75 15.33
N SER A 217 -7.18 13.68 14.54
CA SER A 217 -7.28 12.31 15.05
C SER A 217 -5.97 11.87 15.70
N PHE A 218 -4.83 12.14 15.08
CA PHE A 218 -3.50 11.87 15.64
C PHE A 218 -3.26 12.61 16.97
N SER A 219 -3.62 13.89 17.05
CA SER A 219 -3.54 14.65 18.30
C SER A 219 -4.38 14.02 19.41
N ARG A 220 -5.60 13.56 19.10
CA ARG A 220 -6.46 12.88 20.07
C ARG A 220 -5.87 11.56 20.53
N LEU A 221 -5.31 10.78 19.60
CA LEU A 221 -4.66 9.51 19.90
C LEU A 221 -3.44 9.73 20.82
N GLY A 222 -2.57 10.70 20.49
CA GLY A 222 -1.43 11.06 21.32
C GLY A 222 -1.83 11.49 22.74
N MET A 223 -2.84 12.37 22.86
CA MET A 223 -3.37 12.77 24.17
C MET A 223 -3.94 11.59 24.96
N LYS A 224 -4.65 10.66 24.30
CA LYS A 224 -5.18 9.45 24.93
C LYS A 224 -4.05 8.57 25.47
N GLN A 225 -3.01 8.38 24.67
CA GLN A 225 -1.83 7.57 25.03
C GLN A 225 -1.08 8.19 26.22
N THR A 226 -0.83 9.50 26.18
CA THR A 226 -0.18 10.22 27.29
C THR A 226 -0.99 10.12 28.59
N ARG A 227 -2.31 10.32 28.52
CA ARG A 227 -3.17 10.16 29.69
C ARG A 227 -3.20 8.74 30.23
N TYR A 228 -3.16 7.75 29.35
CA TYR A 228 -3.10 6.35 29.74
C TYR A 228 -1.79 6.06 30.49
N ARG A 229 -0.64 6.48 29.95
CA ARG A 229 0.66 6.32 30.60
C ARG A 229 0.76 7.07 31.94
N GLN A 230 0.18 8.26 32.04
CA GLN A 230 0.15 9.00 33.30
C GLN A 230 -0.70 8.32 34.38
N ARG A 231 -1.78 7.64 34.01
CA ARG A 231 -2.65 6.92 34.96
C ARG A 231 -2.11 5.55 35.34
N PHE A 232 -1.38 4.93 34.44
CA PHE A 232 -0.80 3.61 34.62
C PHE A 232 0.72 3.73 34.34
N PRO A 233 1.49 4.37 35.24
CA PRO A 233 2.93 4.31 35.13
C PRO A 233 3.30 2.83 35.21
N ALA A 234 3.83 2.29 34.13
CA ALA A 234 4.41 0.96 34.15
C ALA A 234 5.60 1.05 35.11
N GLU A 235 5.55 0.35 36.24
CA GLU A 235 6.75 0.04 37.01
C GLU A 235 7.70 -0.65 36.01
N PHE A 236 8.93 -0.16 35.97
CA PHE A 236 9.96 -0.75 35.13
C PHE A 236 10.18 -2.20 35.60
N ASP A 237 9.59 -3.13 34.88
CA ASP A 237 9.87 -4.55 35.03
C ASP A 237 10.99 -4.90 34.04
N PRO A 238 12.20 -5.22 34.56
CA PRO A 238 13.33 -5.62 33.72
C PRO A 238 13.04 -6.85 32.86
N LEU A 239 12.04 -7.66 33.23
CA LEU A 239 11.62 -8.86 32.50
C LEU A 239 10.70 -8.52 31.27
N LEU A 240 10.13 -7.31 31.23
CA LEU A 240 9.37 -6.78 30.11
C LEU A 240 10.24 -5.94 29.15
N GLU A 241 11.56 -6.08 29.25
CA GLU A 241 12.48 -5.41 28.35
C GLU A 241 12.09 -5.72 26.91
N LYS A 242 11.84 -4.65 26.15
CA LYS A 242 11.58 -4.79 24.71
C LYS A 242 12.68 -5.66 24.13
N SER A 243 12.28 -6.70 23.43
CA SER A 243 13.20 -7.53 22.66
C SER A 243 14.24 -6.64 21.96
N ASN A 244 15.50 -6.84 22.25
CA ASN A 244 16.61 -6.15 21.59
C ASN A 244 16.77 -6.61 20.13
N GLU A 245 15.89 -7.48 19.66
CA GLU A 245 15.91 -8.07 18.32
C GLU A 245 16.12 -7.04 17.20
N PRO A 246 15.45 -5.85 17.20
CA PRO A 246 15.73 -4.85 16.18
C PRO A 246 17.13 -4.22 16.31
N ALA A 247 17.68 -4.16 17.52
CA ALA A 247 19.03 -3.64 17.74
C ALA A 247 20.10 -4.71 17.43
N GLU A 248 19.80 -5.96 17.70
CA GLU A 248 20.66 -7.10 17.35
C GLU A 248 20.70 -7.31 15.84
N ARG A 249 19.58 -7.30 15.17
CA ARG A 249 19.52 -7.35 13.68
C ARG A 249 20.30 -6.20 13.03
N ARG A 250 20.16 -4.97 13.53
CA ARG A 250 20.97 -3.85 13.01
C ARG A 250 22.47 -4.07 13.21
N ARG A 251 22.86 -4.65 14.34
CA ARG A 251 24.27 -5.00 14.60
C ARG A 251 24.76 -6.13 13.68
N GLU A 252 23.93 -7.13 13.45
CA GLU A 252 24.24 -8.21 12.50
C GLU A 252 24.39 -7.66 11.08
N ASP A 253 23.46 -6.83 10.61
CA ASP A 253 23.53 -6.15 9.32
C ASP A 253 24.79 -5.25 9.20
N GLU A 254 25.13 -4.52 10.26
CA GLU A 254 26.35 -3.68 10.31
C GLU A 254 27.63 -4.54 10.27
N LEU A 255 27.64 -5.67 10.96
CA LEU A 255 28.78 -6.61 10.97
C LEU A 255 28.94 -7.28 9.60
N GLU A 256 27.84 -7.67 8.97
CA GLU A 256 27.84 -8.27 7.64
C GLU A 256 28.36 -7.27 6.58
N ARG A 257 27.86 -6.03 6.60
CA ARG A 257 28.37 -4.96 5.73
C ARG A 257 29.85 -4.63 5.98
N ALA A 258 30.26 -4.62 7.23
CA ALA A 258 31.66 -4.41 7.59
C ALA A 258 32.57 -5.56 7.08
N ALA A 259 32.11 -6.80 7.24
CA ALA A 259 32.84 -7.97 6.75
C ALA A 259 33.00 -7.94 5.22
N GLU A 260 31.96 -7.52 4.50
CA GLU A 260 32.00 -7.39 3.06
C GLU A 260 32.89 -6.25 2.59
N ALA A 261 32.87 -5.11 3.26
CA ALA A 261 33.81 -4.01 2.97
C ALA A 261 35.28 -4.47 3.14
N VAL A 262 35.56 -5.24 4.19
CA VAL A 262 36.88 -5.85 4.39
C VAL A 262 37.19 -6.81 3.25
N HIS A 263 36.27 -7.65 2.83
CA HIS A 263 36.43 -8.57 1.71
C HIS A 263 36.77 -7.84 0.41
N VAL A 264 36.09 -6.74 0.10
CA VAL A 264 36.35 -5.89 -1.09
C VAL A 264 37.77 -5.32 -1.05
N ILE A 265 38.26 -4.90 0.12
CA ILE A 265 39.60 -4.32 0.30
C ILE A 265 40.66 -5.40 0.20
N VAL A 266 40.52 -6.54 0.89
CA VAL A 266 41.50 -7.63 0.92
C VAL A 266 41.70 -8.25 -0.47
N HIS A 267 40.60 -8.43 -1.22
CA HIS A 267 40.66 -9.00 -2.58
C HIS A 267 40.84 -7.95 -3.67
N ASN A 268 40.96 -6.68 -3.29
CA ASN A 268 41.12 -5.53 -4.20
C ASN A 268 40.11 -5.50 -5.35
N THR A 269 38.88 -5.84 -5.08
CA THR A 269 37.81 -5.84 -6.11
C THR A 269 37.39 -4.43 -6.55
N ALA A 270 37.87 -3.38 -5.86
CA ALA A 270 37.68 -1.98 -6.20
C ALA A 270 38.81 -1.35 -7.01
N ASP A 271 39.74 -2.16 -7.56
CA ASP A 271 40.88 -1.71 -8.36
C ASP A 271 41.70 -0.58 -7.70
N LEU A 272 42.00 -0.76 -6.41
CA LEU A 272 42.88 0.14 -5.67
C LEU A 272 44.32 -0.05 -6.13
N THR A 273 45.03 1.05 -6.31
CA THR A 273 46.51 0.98 -6.55
C THR A 273 47.23 0.56 -5.27
N ASP A 274 48.46 0.02 -5.39
CA ASP A 274 49.26 -0.42 -4.25
C ASP A 274 49.38 0.62 -3.15
N ILE A 275 49.56 1.89 -3.51
CA ILE A 275 49.66 3.00 -2.58
C ILE A 275 48.30 3.28 -1.92
N GLU A 276 47.20 3.18 -2.65
CA GLU A 276 45.84 3.34 -2.11
C GLU A 276 45.52 2.22 -1.13
N GLN A 277 45.87 0.99 -1.43
CA GLN A 277 45.72 -0.15 -0.52
C GLN A 277 46.54 0.06 0.75
N GLU A 278 47.82 0.40 0.64
CA GLU A 278 48.71 0.60 1.78
C GLU A 278 48.17 1.72 2.71
N VAL A 279 47.67 2.81 2.14
CA VAL A 279 47.05 3.90 2.90
C VAL A 279 45.78 3.41 3.63
N ILE A 280 44.92 2.65 2.98
CA ILE A 280 43.70 2.11 3.60
C ILE A 280 44.03 1.10 4.69
N HIS A 281 44.93 0.17 4.45
CA HIS A 281 45.35 -0.84 5.42
C HIS A 281 45.91 -0.22 6.69
N HIS A 282 46.85 0.72 6.58
CA HIS A 282 47.44 1.40 7.74
C HIS A 282 46.47 2.34 8.44
N ARG A 283 45.60 3.01 7.69
CA ARG A 283 44.63 3.97 8.23
C ARG A 283 43.55 3.29 9.04
N PHE A 284 43.06 2.15 8.57
CA PHE A 284 41.92 1.43 9.17
C PHE A 284 42.37 0.21 9.97
N GLY A 285 43.63 -0.21 9.90
CA GLY A 285 44.17 -1.34 10.66
C GLY A 285 43.68 -2.70 10.17
N ILE A 286 43.50 -2.89 8.87
CA ILE A 286 42.83 -4.08 8.31
C ILE A 286 43.70 -5.31 8.40
N ASP A 287 45.02 -5.19 8.22
CA ASP A 287 45.97 -6.33 8.21
C ASP A 287 46.32 -6.89 9.59
N ALA A 288 46.10 -6.16 10.64
CA ALA A 288 46.56 -6.51 12.00
C ALA A 288 45.51 -7.26 12.85
N GLY A 289 44.44 -7.75 12.24
CA GLY A 289 43.35 -8.43 12.96
C GLY A 289 42.66 -7.55 13.98
N ALA A 290 41.98 -8.14 14.97
CA ALA A 290 41.21 -7.41 16.00
C ALA A 290 42.04 -6.44 16.88
N GLN A 291 43.35 -6.45 16.78
CA GLN A 291 44.26 -5.55 17.53
C GLN A 291 44.99 -4.53 16.63
N GLY A 292 44.58 -4.38 15.36
CA GLY A 292 45.19 -3.44 14.42
C GLY A 292 45.05 -2.00 14.89
N ARG A 293 46.20 -1.32 15.11
CA ARG A 293 46.22 0.08 15.55
C ARG A 293 45.95 1.01 14.36
N ARG A 294 44.89 1.74 14.39
CA ARG A 294 44.57 2.77 13.40
C ARG A 294 45.58 3.90 13.48
N LEU A 295 46.27 4.21 12.38
CA LEU A 295 47.23 5.28 12.31
C LEU A 295 46.61 6.60 11.87
N THR A 296 47.12 7.73 12.33
CA THR A 296 46.71 9.06 11.86
C THR A 296 47.29 9.33 10.48
N LEU A 297 46.73 10.28 9.71
CA LEU A 297 47.23 10.67 8.39
C LEU A 297 48.70 11.10 8.39
N ALA A 298 49.14 11.74 9.47
CA ALA A 298 50.55 12.15 9.61
C ALA A 298 51.47 10.95 9.86
N GLN A 299 51.03 9.94 10.62
CA GLN A 299 51.78 8.74 10.88
C GLN A 299 51.89 7.85 9.61
N VAL A 300 50.76 7.72 8.88
CA VAL A 300 50.77 7.03 7.57
C VAL A 300 51.69 7.75 6.60
N GLY A 301 51.64 9.08 6.56
CA GLY A 301 52.53 9.87 5.72
C GLY A 301 54.01 9.71 6.05
N ALA A 302 54.36 9.64 7.34
CA ALA A 302 55.72 9.39 7.79
C ALA A 302 56.20 7.96 7.42
N LEU A 303 55.29 6.99 7.38
CA LEU A 303 55.60 5.60 7.05
C LEU A 303 55.80 5.40 5.56
N ILE A 304 54.99 6.02 4.72
CA ILE A 304 55.01 5.87 3.25
C ILE A 304 55.91 6.94 2.56
N GLY A 305 56.42 7.91 3.32
CA GLY A 305 57.26 8.99 2.78
C GLY A 305 56.45 10.10 2.07
N LEU A 306 55.18 10.30 2.43
CA LEU A 306 54.27 11.29 1.83
C LEU A 306 53.82 12.36 2.83
N THR A 307 53.43 13.52 2.31
CA THR A 307 52.86 14.58 3.15
C THR A 307 51.46 14.20 3.64
N LYS A 308 51.08 14.69 4.83
CA LYS A 308 49.73 14.47 5.41
C LYS A 308 48.60 14.78 4.41
N GLU A 309 48.73 15.87 3.66
CA GLU A 309 47.71 16.27 2.68
C GLU A 309 47.65 15.32 1.48
N ARG A 310 48.82 14.83 1.03
CA ARG A 310 48.84 13.84 -0.04
C ARG A 310 48.23 12.51 0.36
N VAL A 311 48.44 12.05 1.60
CA VAL A 311 47.80 10.85 2.15
C VAL A 311 46.29 11.05 2.23
N ARG A 312 45.80 12.28 2.63
CA ARG A 312 44.37 12.60 2.64
C ARG A 312 43.75 12.49 1.24
N GLN A 313 44.43 13.02 0.22
CA GLN A 313 43.94 12.95 -1.16
C GLN A 313 43.84 11.50 -1.66
N ILE A 314 44.88 10.68 -1.37
CA ILE A 314 44.93 9.25 -1.72
C ILE A 314 43.79 8.49 -0.99
N GLN A 315 43.64 8.75 0.32
CA GLN A 315 42.55 8.15 1.12
C GLN A 315 41.17 8.46 0.52
N ASN A 316 40.90 9.73 0.19
CA ASN A 316 39.62 10.13 -0.36
C ASN A 316 39.32 9.43 -1.69
N ARG A 317 40.31 9.36 -2.60
CA ARG A 317 40.20 8.67 -3.88
C ARG A 317 39.96 7.16 -3.71
N ALA A 318 40.64 6.53 -2.76
CA ALA A 318 40.45 5.11 -2.45
C ALA A 318 39.05 4.84 -1.86
N LEU A 319 38.59 5.71 -0.97
CA LEU A 319 37.23 5.60 -0.38
C LEU A 319 36.13 5.82 -1.44
N GLU A 320 36.36 6.69 -2.42
CA GLU A 320 35.43 6.90 -3.54
C GLU A 320 35.30 5.64 -4.38
N LYS A 321 36.40 5.02 -4.79
CA LYS A 321 36.41 3.74 -5.52
C LYS A 321 35.71 2.61 -4.74
N LEU A 322 36.00 2.50 -3.44
CA LEU A 322 35.37 1.51 -2.57
C LEU A 322 33.86 1.75 -2.46
N ARG A 323 33.45 3.00 -2.36
CA ARG A 323 32.05 3.40 -2.31
C ARG A 323 31.30 3.04 -3.59
N ASP A 324 31.90 3.33 -4.75
CA ASP A 324 31.28 3.04 -6.04
C ASP A 324 31.11 1.52 -6.23
N THR A 325 32.12 0.73 -5.89
CA THR A 325 32.08 -0.74 -5.94
C THR A 325 31.03 -1.32 -5.00
N LEU A 326 30.90 -0.80 -3.77
CA LEU A 326 29.88 -1.21 -2.83
C LEU A 326 28.48 -0.73 -3.25
N ALA A 327 28.36 0.48 -3.80
CA ALA A 327 27.11 1.00 -4.32
C ALA A 327 26.60 0.18 -5.52
N GLU A 328 27.50 -0.28 -6.38
CA GLU A 328 27.14 -1.19 -7.48
C GLU A 328 26.54 -2.51 -7.01
N ARG A 329 26.98 -3.02 -5.87
CA ARG A 329 26.47 -4.27 -5.29
C ARG A 329 25.15 -4.11 -4.53
N TYR A 330 24.98 -3.00 -3.80
CA TYR A 330 23.90 -2.83 -2.84
C TYR A 330 22.79 -1.87 -3.28
N LEU A 331 23.06 -0.99 -4.24
CA LEU A 331 22.05 -0.02 -4.69
C LEU A 331 21.50 -0.42 -6.06
N PRO A 332 20.17 -0.52 -6.21
CA PRO A 332 19.57 -0.68 -7.51
C PRO A 332 19.87 0.54 -8.39
N PRO A 333 19.91 0.37 -9.73
CA PRO A 333 20.29 1.44 -10.68
C PRO A 333 19.54 2.76 -10.49
N SER A 334 18.29 2.71 -9.98
CA SER A 334 17.43 3.89 -9.75
C SER A 334 17.80 4.74 -8.53
N GLU A 335 18.62 4.24 -7.63
CA GLU A 335 19.04 4.96 -6.42
C GLU A 335 20.47 5.48 -6.52
N ARG A 336 21.24 5.04 -7.53
CA ARG A 336 22.61 5.49 -7.79
C ARG A 336 22.65 6.97 -8.14
N ASP A 337 21.74 7.43 -9.01
CA ASP A 337 21.63 8.82 -9.45
C ASP A 337 21.29 9.78 -8.29
N VAL A 338 20.56 9.30 -7.29
CA VAL A 338 20.21 10.10 -6.10
C VAL A 338 21.41 10.28 -5.18
N VAL A 339 22.22 9.25 -5.03
CA VAL A 339 23.44 9.30 -4.19
C VAL A 339 24.51 10.17 -4.88
N GLU A 340 24.62 10.12 -6.19
CA GLU A 340 25.55 10.92 -6.99
C GLU A 340 25.20 12.44 -6.91
N SER A 341 23.90 12.76 -6.93
CA SER A 341 23.41 14.15 -6.80
C SER A 341 23.58 14.76 -5.40
N LEU A 342 23.72 13.93 -4.35
CA LEU A 342 23.93 14.38 -2.96
C LEU A 342 25.41 14.61 -2.62
N VAL A 343 26.34 14.19 -3.46
CA VAL A 343 27.78 14.18 -3.19
C VAL A 343 28.57 15.23 -4.01
N THR A 344 27.98 15.77 -5.08
CA THR A 344 28.56 16.90 -5.81
C THR A 344 28.09 18.20 -5.17
N PRO A 345 28.86 18.86 -4.29
CA PRO A 345 28.58 20.23 -3.91
C PRO A 345 28.92 21.14 -5.09
N ASN A 346 27.96 21.96 -5.49
CA ASN A 346 28.21 23.13 -6.35
C ASN A 346 29.29 24.02 -5.77
#